data_1331141c9b4751f321e5d19e1ebb2d53
#
_entry.id   1331141c9b4751f321e5d19e1ebb2d53
#
_cell.length_a   1.000
_cell.length_b   1.000
_cell.length_c   1.000
_cell.angle_alpha   90.00
_cell.angle_beta   90.00
_cell.angle_gamma   90.00
#
_symmetry.space_group_name_H-M   'P 1'
#
loop_
_entity.id
_entity.type
_entity.pdbx_description
1 polymer ?
#
loop_
_entity_poly.entity_id
_entity_poly.type
_entity_poly.pdbx_seq_one_letter_code
_entity_poly.pdbx_strand_id
1 'polypeptide(L)'
;IFATLGADPHTLSFFWVLPPLMGMIVQPIVGSMSDKTWCKWGRRKPYLYLGAIVAVIVMALLPNSGSFDMTVKAALAFGAIMLMLLDTSINMAMQPFKMMVGDMVNEEQKATAYSIQSMLCNAGSLVGYLFPYIFTWIGISNIAPEGVIPDSVTYSFYAGAAIMILCVLYTGFTVKEMPPQEYAKFHNITESEASSDKNLFQLLIDAPKAFWQIGLVQFFCWFAFLYMWTYTNAAIADNVWGTTDTASEAYQI
;
A
#
# COMPACT_ATOMS: atom_id res chain seq x y z
N ILE A 1 14.05 9.24 -1.92
CA ILE A 1 14.81 8.25 -2.71
C ILE A 1 15.04 8.75 -4.13
N PHE A 2 14.00 8.98 -4.97
CA PHE A 2 14.20 9.39 -6.37
C PHE A 2 14.85 10.77 -6.52
N ALA A 3 14.44 11.74 -5.70
CA ALA A 3 15.07 13.06 -5.67
C ALA A 3 16.55 12.96 -5.26
N THR A 4 16.87 12.11 -4.27
CA THR A 4 18.24 11.85 -3.81
C THR A 4 19.09 11.19 -4.88
N LEU A 5 18.51 10.36 -5.75
CA LEU A 5 19.18 9.72 -6.88
C LEU A 5 19.36 10.64 -8.10
N GLY A 6 18.97 11.92 -8.00
CA GLY A 6 19.16 12.91 -9.07
C GLY A 6 18.06 12.90 -10.14
N ALA A 7 16.84 12.47 -9.80
CA ALA A 7 15.72 12.56 -10.73
C ALA A 7 15.27 14.00 -10.93
N ASP A 8 15.05 14.38 -12.19
CA ASP A 8 14.47 15.67 -12.56
C ASP A 8 13.03 15.78 -11.98
N PRO A 9 12.67 16.86 -11.27
CA PRO A 9 11.33 17.07 -10.72
C PRO A 9 10.18 16.88 -11.73
N HIS A 10 10.39 17.21 -12.99
CA HIS A 10 9.39 17.01 -14.05
C HIS A 10 9.16 15.54 -14.40
N THR A 11 10.19 14.70 -14.32
CA THR A 11 10.07 13.25 -14.54
C THR A 11 9.54 12.51 -13.33
N LEU A 12 9.70 13.06 -12.12
CA LEU A 12 9.16 12.51 -10.89
C LEU A 12 7.64 12.34 -10.93
N SER A 13 6.91 13.23 -11.58
CA SER A 13 5.46 13.15 -11.71
C SER A 13 4.99 11.84 -12.34
N PHE A 14 5.76 11.28 -13.29
CA PHE A 14 5.45 10.01 -13.92
C PHE A 14 5.52 8.84 -12.92
N PHE A 15 6.49 8.85 -12.02
CA PHE A 15 6.64 7.80 -11.00
C PHE A 15 5.48 7.79 -9.99
N TRP A 16 4.82 8.93 -9.75
CA TRP A 16 3.67 9.02 -8.86
C TRP A 16 2.37 8.44 -9.44
N VAL A 17 2.31 8.23 -10.76
CA VAL A 17 1.16 7.58 -11.43
C VAL A 17 1.21 6.05 -11.29
N LEU A 18 2.42 5.48 -11.16
CA LEU A 18 2.60 4.02 -11.14
C LEU A 18 1.90 3.31 -9.96
N PRO A 19 2.04 3.76 -8.69
CA PRO A 19 1.37 3.14 -7.55
C PRO A 19 -0.15 3.04 -7.70
N PRO A 20 -0.89 4.14 -7.96
CA PRO A 20 -2.34 4.07 -8.17
C PRO A 20 -2.73 3.13 -9.32
N LEU A 21 -1.95 3.11 -10.40
CA LEU A 21 -2.19 2.24 -11.55
C LEU A 21 -2.07 0.76 -11.15
N MET A 22 -1.03 0.41 -10.40
CA MET A 22 -0.85 -0.95 -9.88
C MET A 22 -1.99 -1.34 -8.94
N GLY A 23 -2.42 -0.45 -8.04
CA GLY A 23 -3.57 -0.67 -7.18
C GLY A 23 -4.86 -0.94 -7.95
N MET A 24 -5.13 -0.15 -9.00
CA MET A 24 -6.31 -0.27 -9.84
C MET A 24 -6.38 -1.62 -10.59
N ILE A 25 -5.22 -2.16 -11.00
CA ILE A 25 -5.13 -3.42 -11.76
C ILE A 25 -5.08 -4.62 -10.81
N VAL A 26 -4.22 -4.59 -9.81
CA VAL A 26 -3.89 -5.74 -8.96
C VAL A 26 -5.03 -6.09 -8.01
N GLN A 27 -5.68 -5.09 -7.41
CA GLN A 27 -6.71 -5.34 -6.39
C GLN A 27 -7.91 -6.14 -6.93
N PRO A 28 -8.53 -5.81 -8.07
CA PRO A 28 -9.64 -6.60 -8.61
C PRO A 28 -9.23 -8.02 -9.02
N ILE A 29 -8.04 -8.15 -9.61
CA ILE A 29 -7.51 -9.45 -10.05
C ILE A 29 -7.29 -10.36 -8.84
N VAL A 30 -6.54 -9.90 -7.85
CA VAL A 30 -6.23 -10.67 -6.64
C VAL A 30 -7.50 -10.94 -5.83
N GLY A 31 -8.42 -9.98 -5.74
CA GLY A 31 -9.71 -10.15 -5.12
C GLY A 31 -10.46 -11.34 -5.73
N SER A 32 -10.67 -11.30 -7.04
CA SER A 32 -11.36 -12.37 -7.77
C SER A 32 -10.65 -13.72 -7.72
N MET A 33 -9.31 -13.73 -7.82
CA MET A 33 -8.53 -14.96 -7.70
C MET A 33 -8.62 -15.56 -6.30
N SER A 34 -8.52 -14.74 -5.26
CA SER A 34 -8.60 -15.21 -3.89
C SER A 34 -9.98 -15.78 -3.53
N ASP A 35 -11.05 -15.29 -4.15
CA ASP A 35 -12.40 -15.82 -3.97
C ASP A 35 -12.55 -17.25 -4.52
N LYS A 36 -11.87 -17.56 -5.61
CA LYS A 36 -11.92 -18.86 -6.28
C LYS A 36 -10.90 -19.88 -5.74
N THR A 37 -9.95 -19.42 -4.93
CA THR A 37 -8.87 -20.26 -4.40
C THR A 37 -9.30 -20.89 -3.08
N TRP A 38 -9.02 -22.20 -2.92
CA TRP A 38 -9.08 -22.88 -1.63
C TRP A 38 -7.93 -23.87 -1.54
N CYS A 39 -7.09 -23.72 -0.53
CA CYS A 39 -5.97 -24.61 -0.28
C CYS A 39 -5.80 -24.93 1.21
N LYS A 40 -4.79 -25.73 1.56
CA LYS A 40 -4.52 -26.12 2.98
C LYS A 40 -4.32 -24.93 3.92
N TRP A 41 -3.93 -23.77 3.39
CA TRP A 41 -3.68 -22.55 4.17
C TRP A 41 -4.89 -21.63 4.23
N GLY A 42 -5.98 -21.95 3.53
CA GLY A 42 -7.16 -21.14 3.41
C GLY A 42 -7.34 -20.53 2.02
N ARG A 43 -8.22 -19.54 1.92
CA ARG A 43 -8.60 -18.84 0.69
C ARG A 43 -7.77 -17.57 0.50
N ARG A 44 -7.62 -16.77 1.53
CA ARG A 44 -6.99 -15.44 1.50
C ARG A 44 -5.50 -15.46 1.83
N LYS A 45 -5.09 -16.33 2.77
CA LYS A 45 -3.72 -16.39 3.29
C LYS A 45 -2.63 -16.60 2.25
N PRO A 46 -2.77 -17.44 1.21
CA PRO A 46 -1.70 -17.63 0.23
C PRO A 46 -1.29 -16.33 -0.45
N TYR A 47 -2.26 -15.49 -0.80
CA TYR A 47 -2.02 -14.19 -1.43
C TYR A 47 -1.41 -13.18 -0.45
N LEU A 48 -1.88 -13.20 0.82
CA LEU A 48 -1.30 -12.41 1.89
C LEU A 48 0.18 -12.73 2.09
N TYR A 49 0.53 -14.02 2.17
CA TYR A 49 1.92 -14.45 2.35
C TYR A 49 2.79 -14.09 1.15
N LEU A 50 2.33 -14.38 -0.06
CA LEU A 50 3.09 -14.10 -1.27
C LEU A 50 3.35 -12.60 -1.41
N GLY A 51 2.32 -11.78 -1.26
CA GLY A 51 2.44 -10.32 -1.31
C GLY A 51 3.38 -9.79 -0.23
N ALA A 52 3.26 -10.27 1.01
CA ALA A 52 4.11 -9.85 2.11
C ALA A 52 5.58 -10.23 1.92
N ILE A 53 5.87 -11.45 1.48
CA ILE A 53 7.25 -11.91 1.24
C ILE A 53 7.91 -11.05 0.17
N VAL A 54 7.23 -10.84 -0.96
CA VAL A 54 7.79 -10.03 -2.05
C VAL A 54 7.97 -8.58 -1.60
N ALA A 55 6.99 -8.00 -0.89
CA ALA A 55 7.09 -6.64 -0.37
C ALA A 55 8.28 -6.48 0.60
N VAL A 56 8.50 -7.42 1.53
CA VAL A 56 9.62 -7.39 2.48
C VAL A 56 10.97 -7.45 1.74
N ILE A 57 11.10 -8.30 0.72
CA ILE A 57 12.32 -8.37 -0.09
C ILE A 57 12.56 -7.04 -0.80
N VAL A 58 11.54 -6.46 -1.41
CA VAL A 58 11.65 -5.17 -2.10
C VAL A 58 11.94 -4.03 -1.13
N MET A 59 11.30 -4.01 0.04
CA MET A 59 11.60 -3.02 1.09
C MET A 59 13.05 -3.10 1.59
N ALA A 60 13.65 -4.28 1.56
CA ALA A 60 15.06 -4.44 1.89
C ALA A 60 16.01 -3.98 0.77
N LEU A 61 15.61 -4.13 -0.50
CA LEU A 61 16.43 -3.78 -1.65
C LEU A 61 16.32 -2.31 -2.05
N LEU A 62 15.14 -1.70 -1.93
CA LEU A 62 14.86 -0.35 -2.41
C LEU A 62 15.77 0.73 -1.79
N PRO A 63 16.03 0.75 -0.48
CA PRO A 63 16.93 1.74 0.11
C PRO A 63 18.38 1.60 -0.34
N ASN A 64 18.78 0.41 -0.79
CA ASN A 64 20.14 0.14 -1.26
C ASN A 64 20.35 0.44 -2.74
N SER A 65 19.34 0.99 -3.43
CA SER A 65 19.41 1.26 -4.88
C SER A 65 20.55 2.22 -5.29
N GLY A 66 20.97 3.12 -4.40
CA GLY A 66 22.11 4.02 -4.62
C GLY A 66 23.48 3.37 -4.38
N SER A 67 23.54 2.21 -3.71
CA SER A 67 24.80 1.56 -3.30
C SER A 67 25.34 0.56 -4.34
N PHE A 68 24.66 0.34 -5.46
CA PHE A 68 25.03 -0.68 -6.46
C PHE A 68 25.95 -0.16 -7.58
N ASP A 69 26.63 0.97 -7.40
CA ASP A 69 27.52 1.58 -8.42
C ASP A 69 26.88 1.71 -9.83
N MET A 70 25.57 1.87 -9.87
CA MET A 70 24.82 2.03 -11.11
C MET A 70 24.89 3.46 -11.65
N THR A 71 24.79 3.60 -12.97
CA THR A 71 24.57 4.94 -13.55
C THR A 71 23.22 5.51 -13.05
N VAL A 72 23.11 6.84 -12.95
CA VAL A 72 21.88 7.52 -12.49
C VAL A 72 20.64 6.99 -13.22
N LYS A 73 20.70 6.82 -14.54
CA LYS A 73 19.57 6.28 -15.32
C LYS A 73 19.22 4.84 -14.94
N ALA A 74 20.22 4.00 -14.68
CA ALA A 74 19.99 2.61 -14.25
C ALA A 74 19.43 2.55 -12.84
N ALA A 75 19.92 3.38 -11.91
CA ALA A 75 19.42 3.50 -10.55
C ALA A 75 17.95 3.97 -10.51
N LEU A 76 17.58 4.94 -11.34
CA LEU A 76 16.20 5.41 -11.47
C LEU A 76 15.28 4.33 -12.06
N ALA A 77 15.71 3.63 -13.09
CA ALA A 77 14.93 2.53 -13.67
C ALA A 77 14.76 1.37 -12.68
N PHE A 78 15.82 1.00 -11.99
CA PHE A 78 15.78 0.00 -10.91
C PHE A 78 14.81 0.42 -9.81
N GLY A 79 14.93 1.65 -9.31
CA GLY A 79 14.03 2.21 -8.30
C GLY A 79 12.56 2.20 -8.74
N ALA A 80 12.28 2.55 -10.00
CA ALA A 80 10.93 2.52 -10.56
C ALA A 80 10.35 1.09 -10.60
N ILE A 81 11.14 0.11 -11.05
CA ILE A 81 10.73 -1.30 -11.08
C ILE A 81 10.48 -1.80 -9.66
N MET A 82 11.38 -1.49 -8.71
CA MET A 82 11.23 -1.87 -7.31
C MET A 82 9.99 -1.22 -6.69
N LEU A 83 9.72 0.05 -6.98
CA LEU A 83 8.50 0.73 -6.52
C LEU A 83 7.24 0.04 -7.06
N MET A 84 7.18 -0.26 -8.35
CA MET A 84 6.05 -0.98 -8.95
C MET A 84 5.86 -2.36 -8.33
N LEU A 85 6.95 -3.10 -8.08
CA LEU A 85 6.89 -4.40 -7.40
C LEU A 85 6.42 -4.26 -5.96
N LEU A 86 6.86 -3.23 -5.25
CA LEU A 86 6.44 -2.95 -3.89
C LEU A 86 4.93 -2.69 -3.83
N ASP A 87 4.44 -1.77 -4.67
CA ASP A 87 3.01 -1.45 -4.71
C ASP A 87 2.15 -2.63 -5.13
N THR A 88 2.59 -3.38 -6.15
CA THR A 88 1.93 -4.62 -6.57
C THR A 88 1.83 -5.61 -5.40
N SER A 89 2.92 -5.81 -4.68
CA SER A 89 3.02 -6.78 -3.58
C SER A 89 2.19 -6.35 -2.37
N ILE A 90 2.22 -5.07 -2.02
CA ILE A 90 1.41 -4.50 -0.93
C ILE A 90 -0.07 -4.62 -1.28
N ASN A 91 -0.48 -4.25 -2.50
CA ASN A 91 -1.88 -4.37 -2.93
C ASN A 91 -2.34 -5.83 -2.98
N MET A 92 -1.45 -6.76 -3.39
CA MET A 92 -1.70 -8.21 -3.35
C MET A 92 -1.92 -8.72 -1.93
N ALA A 93 -1.18 -8.24 -0.93
CA ALA A 93 -1.36 -8.61 0.47
C ALA A 93 -2.57 -7.92 1.11
N MET A 94 -2.75 -6.63 0.85
CA MET A 94 -3.74 -5.78 1.50
C MET A 94 -5.18 -6.15 1.14
N GLN A 95 -5.43 -6.52 -0.11
CA GLN A 95 -6.80 -6.82 -0.56
C GLN A 95 -7.37 -8.07 0.12
N PRO A 96 -6.71 -9.24 0.11
CA PRO A 96 -7.17 -10.41 0.87
C PRO A 96 -7.29 -10.13 2.38
N PHE A 97 -6.38 -9.35 2.95
CA PHE A 97 -6.44 -8.97 4.37
C PHE A 97 -7.71 -8.17 4.71
N LYS A 98 -8.07 -7.18 3.89
CA LYS A 98 -9.32 -6.42 4.07
C LYS A 98 -10.55 -7.32 3.94
N MET A 99 -10.56 -8.19 2.94
CA MET A 99 -11.69 -9.11 2.70
C MET A 99 -11.83 -10.14 3.82
N MET A 100 -10.71 -10.61 4.40
CA MET A 100 -10.70 -11.56 5.52
C MET A 100 -11.46 -11.00 6.74
N VAL A 101 -11.35 -9.70 7.02
CA VAL A 101 -12.11 -9.06 8.11
C VAL A 101 -13.61 -9.18 7.86
N GLY A 102 -14.08 -8.91 6.64
CA GLY A 102 -15.48 -9.06 6.27
C GLY A 102 -15.97 -10.51 6.26
N ASP A 103 -15.09 -11.45 5.94
CA ASP A 103 -15.41 -12.89 5.91
C ASP A 103 -15.64 -13.48 7.31
N MET A 104 -15.06 -12.84 8.36
CA MET A 104 -15.07 -13.37 9.73
C MET A 104 -16.14 -12.77 10.64
N VAL A 105 -16.88 -11.77 10.19
CA VAL A 105 -17.88 -11.06 10.98
C VAL A 105 -19.25 -11.14 10.35
N ASN A 106 -20.30 -11.07 11.18
CA ASN A 106 -21.68 -11.02 10.71
C ASN A 106 -21.98 -9.68 10.02
N GLU A 107 -23.01 -9.63 9.18
CA GLU A 107 -23.43 -8.44 8.42
C GLU A 107 -23.60 -7.21 9.32
N GLU A 108 -24.21 -7.39 10.52
CA GLU A 108 -24.43 -6.31 11.51
C GLU A 108 -23.12 -5.73 12.06
N GLN A 109 -22.05 -6.53 12.10
CA GLN A 109 -20.76 -6.16 12.68
C GLN A 109 -19.79 -5.63 11.63
N LYS A 110 -20.07 -5.83 10.33
CA LYS A 110 -19.14 -5.45 9.24
C LYS A 110 -18.74 -3.97 9.29
N ALA A 111 -19.72 -3.07 9.48
CA ALA A 111 -19.45 -1.64 9.54
C ALA A 111 -18.49 -1.28 10.69
N THR A 112 -18.70 -1.84 11.86
CA THR A 112 -17.84 -1.62 13.03
C THR A 112 -16.44 -2.22 12.81
N ALA A 113 -16.36 -3.44 12.28
CA ALA A 113 -15.09 -4.10 12.04
C ALA A 113 -14.22 -3.32 11.03
N TYR A 114 -14.80 -2.86 9.92
CA TYR A 114 -14.09 -2.02 8.95
C TYR A 114 -13.71 -0.65 9.52
N SER A 115 -14.53 -0.06 10.39
CA SER A 115 -14.20 1.20 11.06
C SER A 115 -13.00 1.04 11.98
N ILE A 116 -12.94 -0.03 12.78
CA ILE A 116 -11.80 -0.35 13.64
C ILE A 116 -10.56 -0.64 12.79
N GLN A 117 -10.70 -1.42 11.73
CA GLN A 117 -9.59 -1.69 10.80
C GLN A 117 -9.02 -0.39 10.22
N SER A 118 -9.88 0.53 9.77
CA SER A 118 -9.46 1.82 9.23
C SER A 118 -8.76 2.68 10.29
N MET A 119 -9.28 2.72 11.50
CA MET A 119 -8.65 3.42 12.63
C MET A 119 -7.24 2.88 12.90
N LEU A 120 -7.07 1.56 13.01
CA LEU A 120 -5.77 0.94 13.24
C LEU A 120 -4.80 1.14 12.07
N CYS A 121 -5.31 1.12 10.84
CA CYS A 121 -4.51 1.39 9.64
C CYS A 121 -3.95 2.82 9.65
N ASN A 122 -4.79 3.80 9.96
CA ASN A 122 -4.36 5.20 10.07
C ASN A 122 -3.42 5.44 11.25
N ALA A 123 -3.64 4.78 12.39
CA ALA A 123 -2.70 4.82 13.53
C ALA A 123 -1.33 4.24 13.15
N GLY A 124 -1.32 3.11 12.41
CA GLY A 124 -0.08 2.53 11.87
C GLY A 124 0.64 3.46 10.90
N SER A 125 -0.09 4.18 10.05
CA SER A 125 0.48 5.18 9.15
C SER A 125 1.16 6.33 9.91
N LEU A 126 0.53 6.83 10.98
CA LEU A 126 1.12 7.83 11.86
C LEU A 126 2.46 7.36 12.43
N VAL A 127 2.50 6.14 12.97
CA VAL A 127 3.74 5.56 13.50
C VAL A 127 4.80 5.43 12.40
N GLY A 128 4.40 5.01 11.19
CA GLY A 128 5.31 4.88 10.05
C GLY A 128 5.96 6.22 9.65
N TYR A 129 5.20 7.31 9.65
CA TYR A 129 5.73 8.65 9.39
C TYR A 129 6.70 9.13 10.48
N LEU A 130 6.54 8.66 11.71
CA LEU A 130 7.40 9.05 12.83
C LEU A 130 8.73 8.28 12.86
N PHE A 131 8.86 7.14 12.17
CA PHE A 131 10.06 6.32 12.23
C PHE A 131 11.37 7.07 11.89
N PRO A 132 11.49 7.85 10.81
CA PRO A 132 12.70 8.59 10.52
C PRO A 132 13.09 9.55 11.66
N TYR A 133 12.10 10.21 12.27
CA TYR A 133 12.32 11.10 13.40
C TYR A 133 12.75 10.35 14.65
N ILE A 134 12.15 9.21 14.95
CA ILE A 134 12.52 8.35 16.06
C ILE A 134 13.97 7.88 15.91
N PHE A 135 14.37 7.45 14.73
CA PHE A 135 15.74 7.02 14.44
C PHE A 135 16.75 8.16 14.57
N THR A 136 16.39 9.35 14.08
CA THR A 136 17.22 10.56 14.26
C THR A 136 17.37 10.92 15.73
N TRP A 137 16.32 10.80 16.53
CA TRP A 137 16.35 11.05 17.97
C TRP A 137 17.24 10.06 18.74
N ILE A 138 17.33 8.83 18.28
CA ILE A 138 18.24 7.78 18.83
C ILE A 138 19.70 8.01 18.38
N GLY A 139 19.95 8.98 17.48
CA GLY A 139 21.29 9.34 17.01
C GLY A 139 21.69 8.75 15.65
N ILE A 140 20.73 8.20 14.90
CA ILE A 140 20.98 7.74 13.54
C ILE A 140 20.91 8.95 12.59
N SER A 141 21.92 9.11 11.73
CA SER A 141 22.00 10.26 10.83
C SER A 141 20.85 10.31 9.83
N ASN A 142 20.23 11.48 9.69
CA ASN A 142 19.28 11.79 8.64
C ASN A 142 19.92 12.54 7.46
N ILE A 143 21.24 12.78 7.52
CA ILE A 143 22.02 13.47 6.50
C ILE A 143 22.91 12.44 5.82
N ALA A 144 22.87 12.41 4.49
CA ALA A 144 23.73 11.56 3.67
C ALA A 144 24.33 12.38 2.51
N PRO A 145 25.46 11.94 1.94
CA PRO A 145 26.02 12.53 0.72
C PRO A 145 25.03 12.44 -0.46
N GLU A 146 25.22 13.31 -1.47
CA GLU A 146 24.42 13.26 -2.68
C GLU A 146 24.47 11.86 -3.32
N GLY A 147 23.32 11.34 -3.70
CA GLY A 147 23.18 10.01 -4.30
C GLY A 147 23.04 8.86 -3.31
N VAL A 148 23.16 9.11 -1.99
CA VAL A 148 23.02 8.10 -0.95
C VAL A 148 21.77 8.37 -0.11
N ILE A 149 21.02 7.32 0.18
CA ILE A 149 19.82 7.41 1.03
C ILE A 149 20.24 7.49 2.51
N PRO A 150 19.70 8.41 3.32
CA PRO A 150 20.01 8.52 4.74
C PRO A 150 19.75 7.21 5.51
N ASP A 151 20.60 6.93 6.49
CA ASP A 151 20.50 5.71 7.30
C ASP A 151 19.18 5.64 8.07
N SER A 152 18.65 6.76 8.56
CA SER A 152 17.36 6.84 9.24
C SER A 152 16.21 6.33 8.36
N VAL A 153 16.23 6.64 7.07
CA VAL A 153 15.24 6.16 6.09
C VAL A 153 15.43 4.67 5.83
N THR A 154 16.66 4.23 5.63
CA THR A 154 17.01 2.81 5.39
C THR A 154 16.56 1.94 6.56
N TYR A 155 16.85 2.32 7.80
CA TYR A 155 16.39 1.60 8.99
C TYR A 155 14.88 1.65 9.17
N SER A 156 14.21 2.73 8.73
CA SER A 156 12.74 2.79 8.72
C SER A 156 12.12 1.74 7.80
N PHE A 157 12.71 1.53 6.61
CA PHE A 157 12.30 0.47 5.70
C PHE A 157 12.50 -0.92 6.29
N TYR A 158 13.65 -1.17 6.95
CA TYR A 158 13.92 -2.46 7.58
C TYR A 158 13.00 -2.72 8.77
N ALA A 159 12.75 -1.73 9.61
CA ALA A 159 11.79 -1.84 10.71
C ALA A 159 10.37 -2.11 10.19
N GLY A 160 9.93 -1.38 9.17
CA GLY A 160 8.64 -1.61 8.52
C GLY A 160 8.51 -3.02 7.92
N ALA A 161 9.55 -3.50 7.26
CA ALA A 161 9.60 -4.86 6.71
C ALA A 161 9.52 -5.93 7.81
N ALA A 162 10.27 -5.74 8.90
CA ALA A 162 10.24 -6.66 10.05
C ALA A 162 8.86 -6.69 10.72
N ILE A 163 8.26 -5.53 10.96
CA ILE A 163 6.90 -5.44 11.53
C ILE A 163 5.90 -6.10 10.62
N MET A 164 5.96 -5.84 9.31
CA MET A 164 5.04 -6.41 8.32
C MET A 164 5.10 -7.93 8.32
N ILE A 165 6.29 -8.54 8.26
CA ILE A 165 6.40 -10.00 8.24
C ILE A 165 5.94 -10.63 9.55
N LEU A 166 6.25 -10.01 10.69
CA LEU A 166 5.79 -10.47 12.00
C LEU A 166 4.26 -10.43 12.12
N CYS A 167 3.62 -9.34 11.67
CA CYS A 167 2.17 -9.21 11.66
C CYS A 167 1.50 -10.23 10.73
N VAL A 168 2.08 -10.46 9.55
CA VAL A 168 1.55 -11.45 8.59
C VAL A 168 1.69 -12.87 9.14
N LEU A 169 2.81 -13.20 9.74
CA LEU A 169 3.00 -14.51 10.40
C LEU A 169 2.02 -14.67 11.57
N TYR A 170 1.88 -13.66 12.43
CA TYR A 170 0.90 -13.68 13.53
C TYR A 170 -0.52 -13.91 13.01
N THR A 171 -0.94 -13.18 11.99
CA THR A 171 -2.26 -13.35 11.35
C THR A 171 -2.41 -14.76 10.80
N GLY A 172 -1.37 -15.26 10.16
CA GLY A 172 -1.36 -16.60 9.57
C GLY A 172 -1.52 -17.74 10.58
N PHE A 173 -0.93 -17.60 11.75
CA PHE A 173 -1.04 -18.62 12.82
C PHE A 173 -2.34 -18.48 13.63
N THR A 174 -2.80 -17.26 13.85
CA THR A 174 -3.92 -16.99 14.75
C THR A 174 -5.28 -17.07 14.05
N VAL A 175 -5.39 -16.54 12.84
CA VAL A 175 -6.64 -16.49 12.08
C VAL A 175 -6.90 -17.84 11.43
N LYS A 176 -8.09 -18.40 11.66
CA LYS A 176 -8.58 -19.61 10.96
C LYS A 176 -9.67 -19.18 9.98
N GLU A 177 -9.42 -19.39 8.69
CA GLU A 177 -10.41 -19.14 7.66
C GLU A 177 -11.46 -20.24 7.63
N MET A 178 -12.72 -19.86 7.39
CA MET A 178 -13.82 -20.81 7.30
C MET A 178 -13.74 -21.58 5.98
N PRO A 179 -13.95 -22.93 6.02
CA PRO A 179 -14.15 -23.72 4.81
C PRO A 179 -15.32 -23.19 3.97
N PRO A 180 -15.32 -23.37 2.64
CA PRO A 180 -16.38 -22.85 1.78
C PRO A 180 -17.80 -23.23 2.21
N GLN A 181 -18.00 -24.44 2.73
CA GLN A 181 -19.28 -24.92 3.18
C GLN A 181 -19.75 -24.22 4.47
N GLU A 182 -18.84 -23.96 5.41
CA GLU A 182 -19.14 -23.23 6.65
C GLU A 182 -19.36 -21.75 6.35
N TYR A 183 -18.55 -21.17 5.45
CA TYR A 183 -18.70 -19.80 4.98
C TYR A 183 -20.07 -19.54 4.35
N ALA A 184 -20.52 -20.44 3.46
CA ALA A 184 -21.83 -20.31 2.85
C ALA A 184 -22.99 -20.38 3.86
N LYS A 185 -22.86 -21.24 4.88
CA LYS A 185 -23.84 -21.32 5.97
C LYS A 185 -23.81 -20.07 6.87
N PHE A 186 -22.63 -19.58 7.19
CA PHE A 186 -22.45 -18.42 8.08
C PHE A 186 -23.02 -17.13 7.46
N HIS A 187 -22.84 -16.96 6.14
CA HIS A 187 -23.33 -15.80 5.41
C HIS A 187 -24.69 -16.01 4.72
N ASN A 188 -25.38 -17.14 4.96
CA ASN A 188 -26.67 -17.50 4.35
C ASN A 188 -26.66 -17.40 2.81
N ILE A 189 -25.56 -17.81 2.16
CA ILE A 189 -25.41 -17.75 0.71
C ILE A 189 -26.24 -18.86 0.10
N THR A 190 -27.15 -18.50 -0.80
CA THR A 190 -27.96 -19.46 -1.56
C THR A 190 -27.13 -20.12 -2.68
N GLU A 191 -27.45 -21.37 -3.04
CA GLU A 191 -26.74 -22.09 -4.11
C GLU A 191 -26.73 -21.36 -5.45
N SER A 192 -27.75 -20.55 -5.73
CA SER A 192 -27.85 -19.73 -6.94
C SER A 192 -26.84 -18.56 -6.94
N GLU A 193 -26.48 -18.03 -5.77
CA GLU A 193 -25.47 -16.96 -5.64
C GLU A 193 -24.05 -17.54 -5.69
N ALA A 194 -23.85 -18.73 -5.14
CA ALA A 194 -22.57 -19.44 -5.17
C ALA A 194 -22.16 -19.88 -6.60
N SER A 195 -23.12 -20.11 -7.48
CA SER A 195 -22.89 -20.56 -8.86
C SER A 195 -22.79 -19.41 -9.89
N SER A 196 -22.90 -18.17 -9.47
CA SER A 196 -22.81 -17.00 -10.38
C SER A 196 -21.37 -16.78 -10.83
N ASP A 197 -21.01 -17.40 -11.94
CA ASP A 197 -19.70 -17.22 -12.60
C ASP A 197 -19.70 -15.95 -13.47
N LYS A 198 -20.19 -14.83 -12.89
CA LYS A 198 -20.21 -13.54 -13.59
C LYS A 198 -18.80 -13.00 -13.76
N ASN A 199 -18.47 -12.62 -14.98
CA ASN A 199 -17.23 -11.92 -15.27
C ASN A 199 -17.23 -10.52 -14.61
N LEU A 200 -16.04 -10.01 -14.27
CA LEU A 200 -15.85 -8.69 -13.65
C LEU A 200 -16.59 -7.57 -14.41
N PHE A 201 -16.59 -7.61 -15.75
CA PHE A 201 -17.31 -6.65 -16.60
C PHE A 201 -18.84 -6.74 -16.43
N GLN A 202 -19.38 -7.94 -16.29
CA GLN A 202 -20.80 -8.12 -16.03
C GLN A 202 -21.20 -7.60 -14.66
N LEU A 203 -20.37 -7.83 -13.64
CA LEU A 203 -20.58 -7.28 -12.29
C LEU A 203 -20.56 -5.75 -12.29
N LEU A 204 -19.69 -5.12 -13.07
CA LEU A 204 -19.66 -3.67 -13.21
C LEU A 204 -20.90 -3.12 -13.93
N ILE A 205 -21.36 -3.79 -14.98
CA ILE A 205 -22.57 -3.39 -15.73
C ILE A 205 -23.82 -3.54 -14.86
N ASP A 206 -23.90 -4.64 -14.10
CA ASP A 206 -25.03 -4.94 -13.21
C ASP A 206 -24.97 -4.14 -11.88
N ALA A 207 -23.91 -3.36 -11.67
CA ALA A 207 -23.72 -2.62 -10.42
C ALA A 207 -24.83 -1.58 -10.19
N PRO A 208 -25.36 -1.46 -8.98
CA PRO A 208 -26.43 -0.53 -8.66
C PRO A 208 -26.01 0.93 -8.92
N LYS A 209 -26.96 1.78 -9.30
CA LYS A 209 -26.71 3.20 -9.61
C LYS A 209 -25.97 3.92 -8.48
N ALA A 210 -26.25 3.56 -7.21
CA ALA A 210 -25.57 4.10 -6.04
C ALA A 210 -24.06 3.83 -6.05
N PHE A 211 -23.62 2.66 -6.57
CA PHE A 211 -22.18 2.33 -6.70
C PHE A 211 -21.46 3.35 -7.57
N TRP A 212 -22.03 3.68 -8.73
CA TRP A 212 -21.43 4.65 -9.65
C TRP A 212 -21.45 6.08 -9.11
N GLN A 213 -22.50 6.45 -8.37
CA GLN A 213 -22.57 7.76 -7.71
C GLN A 213 -21.49 7.90 -6.63
N ILE A 214 -21.32 6.89 -5.79
CA ILE A 214 -20.26 6.86 -4.77
C ILE A 214 -18.87 6.85 -5.44
N GLY A 215 -18.70 6.06 -6.50
CA GLY A 215 -17.45 6.01 -7.26
C GLY A 215 -17.06 7.38 -7.84
N LEU A 216 -18.02 8.14 -8.36
CA LEU A 216 -17.77 9.49 -8.87
C LEU A 216 -17.34 10.45 -7.75
N VAL A 217 -18.00 10.41 -6.60
CA VAL A 217 -17.61 11.22 -5.43
C VAL A 217 -16.19 10.86 -4.98
N GLN A 218 -15.89 9.57 -4.87
CA GLN A 218 -14.55 9.10 -4.49
C GLN A 218 -13.48 9.54 -5.49
N PHE A 219 -13.76 9.50 -6.79
CA PHE A 219 -12.82 9.98 -7.81
C PHE A 219 -12.41 11.45 -7.55
N PHE A 220 -13.37 12.33 -7.33
CA PHE A 220 -13.07 13.75 -7.09
C PHE A 220 -12.42 13.99 -5.71
N CYS A 221 -12.80 13.23 -4.68
CA CYS A 221 -12.14 13.28 -3.37
C CYS A 221 -10.67 12.89 -3.46
N TRP A 222 -10.35 11.78 -4.12
CA TRP A 222 -8.96 11.34 -4.28
C TRP A 222 -8.14 12.28 -5.17
N PHE A 223 -8.76 12.86 -6.20
CA PHE A 223 -8.12 13.90 -7.01
C PHE A 223 -7.71 15.10 -6.14
N ALA A 224 -8.62 15.58 -5.30
CA ALA A 224 -8.35 16.70 -4.39
C ALA A 224 -7.26 16.37 -3.35
N PHE A 225 -7.32 15.17 -2.74
CA PHE A 225 -6.31 14.72 -1.77
C PHE A 225 -4.93 14.56 -2.40
N LEU A 226 -4.84 13.98 -3.59
CA LEU A 226 -3.56 13.81 -4.27
C LEU A 226 -2.93 15.18 -4.58
N TYR A 227 -3.74 16.13 -5.04
CA TYR A 227 -3.29 17.49 -5.29
C TYR A 227 -2.81 18.16 -4.01
N MET A 228 -3.58 18.04 -2.93
CA MET A 228 -3.22 18.56 -1.61
C MET A 228 -1.87 17.98 -1.16
N TRP A 229 -1.69 16.67 -1.15
CA TRP A 229 -0.46 16.02 -0.69
C TRP A 229 0.77 16.40 -1.52
N THR A 230 0.58 16.56 -2.82
CA THR A 230 1.69 16.89 -3.72
C THR A 230 2.20 18.32 -3.52
N TYR A 231 1.30 19.27 -3.27
CA TYR A 231 1.65 20.68 -3.29
C TYR A 231 1.68 21.34 -1.89
N THR A 232 1.21 20.68 -0.83
CA THR A 232 1.15 21.28 0.52
C THR A 232 2.52 21.71 1.00
N ASN A 233 3.55 20.87 0.84
CA ASN A 233 4.89 21.18 1.31
C ASN A 233 5.45 22.42 0.61
N ALA A 234 5.37 22.46 -0.71
CA ALA A 234 5.79 23.63 -1.50
C ALA A 234 5.02 24.91 -1.12
N ALA A 235 3.71 24.81 -0.93
CA ALA A 235 2.88 25.93 -0.54
C ALA A 235 3.21 26.45 0.87
N ILE A 236 3.54 25.57 1.82
CA ILE A 236 3.97 25.97 3.16
C ILE A 236 5.34 26.65 3.09
N ALA A 237 6.30 26.06 2.36
CA ALA A 237 7.64 26.63 2.22
C ALA A 237 7.60 28.04 1.60
N ASP A 238 6.80 28.25 0.57
CA ASP A 238 6.66 29.54 -0.09
C ASP A 238 5.92 30.58 0.81
N ASN A 239 4.77 30.20 1.38
CA ASN A 239 3.93 31.15 2.11
C ASN A 239 4.39 31.45 3.54
N VAL A 240 5.06 30.49 4.21
CA VAL A 240 5.48 30.64 5.62
C VAL A 240 6.94 31.09 5.71
N TRP A 241 7.81 30.51 4.90
CA TRP A 241 9.25 30.83 4.93
C TRP A 241 9.75 31.64 3.73
N GLY A 242 8.89 31.92 2.76
CA GLY A 242 9.21 32.75 1.59
C GLY A 242 10.29 32.13 0.69
N THR A 243 10.40 30.79 0.68
CA THR A 243 11.38 30.08 -0.14
C THR A 243 10.73 29.10 -1.09
N THR A 244 11.19 29.11 -2.34
CA THR A 244 10.85 28.12 -3.35
C THR A 244 12.02 27.15 -3.61
N ASP A 245 13.15 27.35 -2.91
CA ASP A 245 14.33 26.50 -3.07
C ASP A 245 14.12 25.15 -2.36
N THR A 246 14.02 24.09 -3.14
CA THR A 246 13.85 22.71 -2.66
C THR A 246 15.03 22.16 -1.87
N ALA A 247 16.21 22.80 -1.97
CA ALA A 247 17.40 22.45 -1.20
C ALA A 247 17.47 23.17 0.15
N SER A 248 16.62 24.15 0.39
CA SER A 248 16.61 24.90 1.66
C SER A 248 16.14 24.02 2.82
N GLU A 249 16.68 24.25 4.01
CA GLU A 249 16.28 23.57 5.24
C GLU A 249 14.77 23.71 5.51
N ALA A 250 14.20 24.90 5.24
CA ALA A 250 12.79 25.19 5.39
C ALA A 250 11.89 24.38 4.44
N TYR A 251 12.38 23.93 3.29
CA TYR A 251 11.63 23.08 2.37
C TYR A 251 11.70 21.58 2.75
N GLN A 252 12.73 21.19 3.51
CA GLN A 252 13.00 19.80 3.90
C GLN A 252 12.42 19.42 5.28
N ILE A 253 11.87 20.37 6.01
CA ILE A 253 11.16 20.18 7.28
C ILE A 253 9.73 19.69 7.00
#